data_fd9fa0cb129921fa4924616c13ca8627
#
_entry.id   fd9fa0cb129921fa4924616c13ca8627
#
_cell.length_a   1.000
_cell.length_b   1.000
_cell.length_c   1.000
_cell.angle_alpha   90.00
_cell.angle_beta   90.00
_cell.angle_gamma   90.00
#
_symmetry.space_group_name_H-M   'P 1'
#
loop_
_entity.id
_entity.type
_entity.pdbx_description
1 polymer ?
#
loop_
_entity_poly.entity_id
_entity_poly.type
_entity_poly.pdbx_seq_one_letter_code
_entity_poly.pdbx_strand_id
1 'polypeptide(L)'
;SLNAYAQGGSYSISKFALLGFSKNLRLELKDKGIKVTAVCPGAVYTNSWVGSGVDPKRIMESEDIAKMIFAAAHLSPQAVVEDIVMRPQLGDL
;
A
#
# COMPACT_ATOMS: atom_id res chain seq x y z
N SER A 1 7.51 4.79 -9.88
CA SER A 1 7.86 4.76 -10.26
C SER A 1 8.43 4.38 -10.81
N LEU A 2 8.50 4.11 -11.00
CA LEU A 2 9.17 3.85 -11.32
C LEU A 2 9.44 3.61 -12.42
N ASN A 3 9.29 3.66 -12.93
CA ASN A 3 9.75 3.83 -13.96
C ASN A 3 10.11 2.69 -14.54
N ALA A 4 9.97 2.57 -15.37
CA ALA A 4 10.14 1.54 -16.19
C ALA A 4 11.49 1.11 -16.35
N TYR A 5 12.21 1.19 -15.45
CA TYR A 5 13.53 0.82 -15.50
C TYR A 5 13.69 -0.49 -14.84
N ALA A 6 14.85 -0.97 -14.69
CA ALA A 6 15.12 -2.21 -13.99
C ALA A 6 14.53 -2.19 -12.59
N GLN A 7 14.63 -1.07 -11.91
CA GLN A 7 14.05 -0.95 -10.59
C GLN A 7 12.54 -0.99 -10.61
N GLY A 8 11.94 -0.40 -11.62
CA GLY A 8 10.51 -0.44 -11.79
C GLY A 8 10.00 -1.86 -12.01
N GLY A 9 10.74 -2.65 -12.79
CA GLY A 9 10.42 -4.05 -13.00
C GLY A 9 10.49 -4.86 -11.71
N SER A 10 11.55 -4.67 -10.94
CA SER A 10 11.69 -5.35 -9.66
C SER A 10 10.58 -4.99 -8.69
N TYR A 11 10.21 -3.72 -8.65
CA TYR A 11 9.13 -3.27 -7.79
C TYR A 11 7.82 -3.93 -8.18
N SER A 12 7.52 -3.99 -9.48
CA SER A 12 6.29 -4.61 -9.97
C SER A 12 6.23 -6.09 -9.62
N ILE A 13 7.34 -6.81 -9.76
CA ILE A 13 7.39 -8.22 -9.40
C ILE A 13 7.15 -8.39 -7.91
N SER A 14 7.78 -7.57 -7.07
CA SER A 14 7.59 -7.63 -5.63
C SER A 14 6.15 -7.36 -5.23
N LYS A 15 5.51 -6.41 -5.90
CA LYS A 15 4.13 -6.08 -5.62
C LYS A 15 3.20 -7.23 -5.98
N PHE A 16 3.40 -7.86 -7.13
CA PHE A 16 2.61 -9.02 -7.51
C PHE A 16 2.81 -10.18 -6.54
N ALA A 17 4.04 -10.40 -6.11
CA ALA A 17 4.33 -11.46 -5.15
C ALA A 17 3.61 -11.19 -3.82
N LEU A 18 3.62 -9.96 -3.36
CA LEU A 18 2.93 -9.57 -2.13
C LEU A 18 1.43 -9.81 -2.23
N LEU A 19 0.82 -9.36 -3.33
CA LEU A 19 -0.62 -9.51 -3.52
C LEU A 19 -1.01 -10.98 -3.64
N GLY A 20 -0.21 -11.79 -4.35
CA GLY A 20 -0.46 -13.21 -4.48
C GLY A 20 -0.34 -13.93 -3.14
N PHE A 21 0.69 -13.60 -2.36
CA PHE A 21 0.87 -14.17 -1.04
C PHE A 21 -0.30 -13.79 -0.11
N SER A 22 -0.70 -12.53 -0.15
CA SER A 22 -1.81 -12.05 0.69
C SER A 22 -3.11 -12.76 0.33
N LYS A 23 -3.37 -12.98 -0.95
CA LYS A 23 -4.56 -13.69 -1.40
C LYS A 23 -4.56 -15.12 -0.88
N ASN A 24 -3.45 -15.82 -1.00
CA ASN A 24 -3.35 -17.20 -0.52
C ASN A 24 -3.54 -17.27 0.98
N LEU A 25 -2.92 -16.35 1.71
CA LEU A 25 -3.04 -16.30 3.15
C LEU A 25 -4.48 -16.03 3.57
N ARG A 26 -5.17 -15.15 2.86
CA ARG A 26 -6.55 -14.82 3.12
C ARG A 26 -7.46 -16.04 2.93
N LEU A 27 -7.24 -16.79 1.86
CA LEU A 27 -8.01 -18.00 1.59
C LEU A 27 -7.79 -19.05 2.67
N GLU A 28 -6.57 -19.14 3.18
CA GLU A 28 -6.23 -20.12 4.20
C GLU A 28 -6.80 -19.77 5.56
N LEU A 29 -6.86 -18.47 5.90
CA LEU A 29 -7.20 -18.02 7.24
C LEU A 29 -8.65 -17.56 7.39
N LYS A 30 -9.40 -17.44 6.30
CA LYS A 30 -10.75 -16.86 6.38
C LYS A 30 -11.67 -17.63 7.31
N ASP A 31 -11.56 -18.94 7.33
CA ASP A 31 -12.42 -19.78 8.17
C ASP A 31 -12.04 -19.70 9.65
N LYS A 32 -10.91 -19.10 9.95
CA LYS A 32 -10.44 -18.89 11.32
C LYS A 32 -10.78 -17.50 11.85
N GLY A 33 -11.54 -16.73 11.07
CA GLY A 33 -11.91 -15.37 11.45
C GLY A 33 -10.78 -14.37 11.36
N ILE A 34 -9.72 -14.68 10.63
CA ILE A 34 -8.58 -13.80 10.48
C ILE A 34 -8.68 -13.10 9.12
N LYS A 35 -8.58 -11.78 9.15
CA LYS A 35 -8.61 -10.96 7.94
C LYS A 35 -7.19 -10.58 7.54
N VAL A 36 -6.93 -10.56 6.25
CA VAL A 36 -5.61 -10.20 5.71
C VAL A 36 -5.80 -9.05 4.73
N THR A 37 -5.09 -7.97 4.97
CA THR A 37 -5.14 -6.78 4.12
C THR A 37 -3.72 -6.48 3.62
N ALA A 38 -3.58 -6.34 2.31
CA ALA A 38 -2.32 -5.90 1.72
C ALA A 38 -2.36 -4.39 1.53
N VAL A 39 -1.35 -3.69 2.02
CA VAL A 39 -1.25 -2.24 1.89
C VAL A 39 -0.10 -1.93 0.95
N CYS A 40 -0.42 -1.25 -0.16
CA CYS A 40 0.54 -0.93 -1.20
C CYS A 40 0.57 0.59 -1.39
N PRO A 41 1.30 1.33 -0.56
CA PRO A 41 1.38 2.78 -0.72
C PRO A 41 2.39 3.15 -1.81
N GLY A 42 2.09 4.24 -2.52
CA GLY A 42 3.07 4.88 -3.38
C GLY A 42 3.97 5.81 -2.57
N ALA A 43 4.43 6.89 -3.19
CA ALA A 43 5.35 7.81 -2.51
C ALA A 43 4.65 8.54 -1.35
N VAL A 44 5.23 8.43 -0.18
CA VAL A 44 4.73 9.03 1.06
C VAL A 44 5.86 9.88 1.63
N TYR A 45 5.54 11.12 2.02
CA TYR A 45 6.57 12.01 2.55
C TYR A 45 6.96 11.58 3.97
N THR A 46 8.20 11.15 4.09
CA THR A 46 8.79 10.75 5.35
C THR A 46 10.17 11.40 5.46
N ASN A 47 10.87 11.12 6.52
CA ASN A 47 12.20 11.69 6.74
C ASN A 47 13.18 11.39 5.60
N SER A 48 12.98 10.29 4.89
CA SER A 48 13.87 9.94 3.78
C SER A 48 13.75 10.91 2.59
N TRP A 49 12.66 11.68 2.52
CA TRP A 49 12.45 12.66 1.46
C TRP A 49 12.96 14.06 1.83
N VAL A 50 13.31 14.28 3.08
CA VAL A 50 13.81 15.59 3.53
C VAL A 50 15.13 15.87 2.81
N GLY A 51 15.23 17.05 2.19
CA GLY A 51 16.39 17.42 1.42
C GLY A 51 16.44 16.90 0.00
N SER A 52 15.44 16.12 -0.42
CA SER A 52 15.38 15.58 -1.78
C SER A 52 14.98 16.60 -2.84
N GLY A 53 14.41 17.73 -2.41
CA GLY A 53 13.87 18.72 -3.34
C GLY A 53 12.43 18.45 -3.74
N VAL A 54 11.84 17.35 -3.29
CA VAL A 54 10.44 17.03 -3.59
C VAL A 54 9.54 17.86 -2.67
N ASP A 55 8.54 18.53 -3.28
CA ASP A 55 7.56 19.27 -2.51
C ASP A 55 6.73 18.29 -1.68
N PRO A 56 6.64 18.46 -0.37
CA PRO A 56 5.81 17.58 0.45
C PRO A 56 4.36 17.48 -0.02
N LYS A 57 3.85 18.50 -0.68
CA LYS A 57 2.48 18.49 -1.19
C LYS A 57 2.32 17.70 -2.47
N ARG A 58 3.41 17.25 -3.08
CA ARG A 58 3.38 16.47 -4.31
C ARG A 58 3.08 15.01 -4.05
N ILE A 59 3.42 14.52 -2.88
CA ILE A 59 3.25 13.11 -2.51
C ILE A 59 2.37 12.99 -1.28
N MET A 60 2.00 11.78 -0.92
CA MET A 60 1.04 11.54 0.15
C MET A 60 1.61 11.87 1.52
N GLU A 61 0.72 12.20 2.44
CA GLU A 61 1.08 12.32 3.86
C GLU A 61 1.00 10.94 4.50
N SER A 62 1.89 10.69 5.45
CA SER A 62 1.88 9.40 6.17
C SER A 62 0.55 9.18 6.90
N GLU A 63 -0.12 10.25 7.33
CA GLU A 63 -1.42 10.13 7.95
C GLU A 63 -2.48 9.56 7.04
N ASP A 64 -2.37 9.77 5.73
CA ASP A 64 -3.33 9.21 4.78
C ASP A 64 -3.32 7.68 4.85
N ILE A 65 -2.12 7.11 4.91
CA ILE A 65 -1.96 5.66 5.01
C ILE A 65 -2.51 5.17 6.34
N ALA A 66 -2.18 5.87 7.42
CA ALA A 66 -2.63 5.49 8.75
C ALA A 66 -4.15 5.52 8.87
N LYS A 67 -4.79 6.53 8.29
CA LYS A 67 -6.26 6.64 8.33
C LYS A 67 -6.93 5.49 7.60
N MET A 68 -6.38 5.08 6.46
CA MET A 68 -6.94 3.97 5.71
C MET A 68 -6.77 2.65 6.43
N ILE A 69 -5.62 2.43 7.06
CA ILE A 69 -5.38 1.21 7.84
C ILE A 69 -6.34 1.18 9.03
N PHE A 70 -6.51 2.30 9.71
CA PHE A 70 -7.42 2.39 10.84
C PHE A 70 -8.85 2.07 10.41
N ALA A 71 -9.31 2.67 9.31
CA ALA A 71 -10.64 2.43 8.81
C ALA A 71 -10.85 0.95 8.45
N ALA A 72 -9.88 0.35 7.77
CA ALA A 72 -9.96 -1.05 7.39
C ALA A 72 -10.05 -1.97 8.62
N ALA A 73 -9.34 -1.61 9.69
CA ALA A 73 -9.30 -2.43 10.91
C ALA A 73 -10.60 -2.32 11.72
N HIS A 74 -11.42 -1.33 11.47
CA HIS A 74 -12.61 -1.04 12.29
C HIS A 74 -13.92 -1.29 11.54
N LEU A 75 -13.89 -2.06 10.48
CA LEU A 75 -15.10 -2.49 9.80
C LEU A 75 -15.79 -3.60 10.60
N SER A 76 -17.05 -3.86 10.24
CA SER A 76 -17.78 -4.95 10.89
C SER A 76 -17.09 -6.29 10.63
N PRO A 77 -17.41 -7.31 11.45
CA PRO A 77 -16.82 -8.64 11.25
C PRO A 77 -17.12 -9.24 9.87
N GLN A 78 -18.20 -8.82 9.19
CA GLN A 78 -18.57 -9.37 7.91
C GLN A 78 -17.76 -8.82 6.74
N ALA A 79 -17.00 -7.74 6.94
CA ALA A 79 -16.28 -7.08 5.86
C ALA A 79 -14.78 -7.22 6.01
N VAL A 80 -14.10 -7.36 4.89
CA VAL A 80 -12.64 -7.33 4.85
C VAL A 80 -12.21 -6.45 3.70
N VAL A 81 -11.24 -5.58 3.97
CA VAL A 81 -10.57 -4.83 2.92
C VAL A 81 -9.41 -5.69 2.45
N GLU A 82 -9.47 -6.13 1.21
CA GLU A 82 -8.46 -7.05 0.68
C GLU A 82 -7.16 -6.34 0.33
N ASP A 83 -7.27 -5.24 -0.39
CA ASP A 83 -6.11 -4.50 -0.83
C ASP A 83 -6.35 -3.01 -0.64
N ILE A 84 -5.32 -2.31 -0.19
CA ILE A 84 -5.33 -0.85 -0.13
C ILE A 84 -4.19 -0.37 -1.02
N VAL A 85 -4.54 0.25 -2.15
CA VAL A 85 -3.56 0.82 -3.08
C VAL A 85 -3.74 2.32 -3.05
N MET A 86 -2.71 3.03 -2.64
CA MET A 86 -2.75 4.48 -2.51
C MET A 86 -1.61 5.08 -3.30
N ARG A 87 -1.90 6.16 -4.01
CA ARG A 87 -0.92 6.85 -4.84
C ARG A 87 -1.07 8.34 -4.69
N PRO A 88 -0.01 9.11 -4.94
CA PRO A 88 -0.15 10.57 -5.00
C PRO A 88 -1.18 10.94 -6.07
N GLN A 89 -1.92 12.00 -5.82
CA GLN A 89 -2.97 12.46 -6.73
C GLN A 89 -2.43 12.69 -8.14
N LEU A 90 -1.22 13.20 -8.25
CA LEU A 90 -0.61 13.51 -9.54
C LEU A 90 0.24 12.37 -10.10
N GLY A 91 0.17 11.20 -9.49
CA GLY A 91 0.86 10.02 -9.98
C GLY A 91 2.21 9.78 -9.32
N ASP A 92 2.85 8.70 -9.73
CA ASP A 92 4.15 8.33 -9.19
C ASP A 92 5.24 9.30 -9.63
N LEU A 93 6.28 9.40 -8.84
CA LEU A 93 7.45 10.21 -9.18
C LEU A 93 8.36 9.49 -10.16
#